data_60262604a8b8763d610e194ffbaf4fb6
#
_entry.id   60262604a8b8763d610e194ffbaf4fb6
#
_cell.length_a   1.000
_cell.length_b   1.000
_cell.length_c   1.000
_cell.angle_alpha   90.00
_cell.angle_beta   90.00
_cell.angle_gamma   90.00
#
_symmetry.space_group_name_H-M   'P 1'
#
loop_
_entity.id
_entity.type
_entity.pdbx_description
1 polymer ?
#
loop_
_entity_poly.entity_id
_entity_poly.type
_entity_poly.pdbx_seq_one_letter_code
_entity_poly.pdbx_strand_id
1 'polypeptide(L)'
;MPVRKSDFYVNKYSDVELHTLLEAVQDEIAKRNDARKRKRTEWIDSHINKFYAYCGKFERVGDTIIVAYYNPHPLGYGVRMGRSTPVNGDVFDLDTGIAVAFAKAMGEHIPDFI
;
A
#
# COMPACT_ATOMS: atom_id res chain seq x y z
N MET A 1 42.08 -19.77 -18.82
CA MET A 1 40.76 -19.19 -19.00
C MET A 1 40.39 -18.40 -17.76
N PRO A 2 40.09 -17.10 -17.90
CA PRO A 2 39.74 -16.32 -16.71
C PRO A 2 38.40 -16.81 -16.15
N VAL A 3 38.41 -17.23 -14.89
CA VAL A 3 37.19 -17.62 -14.20
C VAL A 3 36.44 -16.34 -13.83
N ARG A 4 35.17 -16.27 -14.19
CA ARG A 4 34.33 -15.16 -13.78
C ARG A 4 34.15 -15.18 -12.26
N LYS A 5 34.01 -13.99 -11.65
CA LYS A 5 33.77 -13.94 -10.22
C LYS A 5 32.54 -14.73 -9.81
N SER A 6 31.48 -14.70 -10.60
CA SER A 6 30.26 -15.47 -10.35
C SER A 6 30.55 -16.99 -10.37
N ASP A 7 31.32 -17.47 -11.30
CA ASP A 7 31.65 -18.87 -11.38
C ASP A 7 32.54 -19.32 -10.20
N PHE A 8 33.45 -18.44 -9.77
CA PHE A 8 34.29 -18.69 -8.61
C PHE A 8 33.46 -18.83 -7.32
N TYR A 9 32.51 -17.94 -7.10
CA TYR A 9 31.67 -17.99 -5.92
C TYR A 9 30.70 -19.19 -5.95
N VAL A 10 30.15 -19.52 -7.10
CA VAL A 10 29.28 -20.70 -7.26
C VAL A 10 30.03 -21.97 -6.95
N ASN A 11 31.28 -22.10 -7.43
CA ASN A 11 32.08 -23.28 -7.18
C ASN A 11 32.56 -23.44 -5.73
N LYS A 12 32.45 -22.37 -4.93
CA LYS A 12 32.83 -22.37 -3.53
C LYS A 12 31.83 -23.09 -2.64
N TYR A 13 30.58 -23.20 -3.08
CA TYR A 13 29.50 -23.78 -2.30
C TYR A 13 29.05 -25.10 -2.90
N SER A 14 28.64 -26.03 -2.05
CA SER A 14 27.96 -27.25 -2.49
C SER A 14 26.54 -26.90 -2.97
N ASP A 15 25.92 -27.79 -3.73
CA ASP A 15 24.55 -27.61 -4.20
C ASP A 15 23.55 -27.42 -3.04
N VAL A 16 23.76 -28.14 -1.94
CA VAL A 16 22.94 -28.04 -0.73
C VAL A 16 23.09 -26.67 -0.08
N GLU A 17 24.32 -26.15 0.02
CA GLU A 17 24.56 -24.80 0.59
C GLU A 17 23.96 -23.71 -0.26
N LEU A 18 24.06 -23.80 -1.59
CA LEU A 18 23.43 -22.85 -2.50
C LEU A 18 21.91 -22.86 -2.37
N HIS A 19 21.31 -24.03 -2.25
CA HIS A 19 19.88 -24.17 -2.07
C HIS A 19 19.42 -23.57 -0.75
N THR A 20 20.15 -23.80 0.33
CA THR A 20 19.85 -23.23 1.64
C THR A 20 19.93 -21.69 1.64
N LEU A 21 20.94 -21.13 0.97
CA LEU A 21 21.07 -19.67 0.83
C LEU A 21 19.90 -19.08 0.04
N LEU A 22 19.49 -19.75 -1.03
CA LEU A 22 18.37 -19.30 -1.85
C LEU A 22 17.07 -19.32 -1.06
N GLU A 23 16.81 -20.37 -0.28
CA GLU A 23 15.64 -20.45 0.59
C GLU A 23 15.62 -19.33 1.64
N ALA A 24 16.77 -19.04 2.26
CA ALA A 24 16.88 -17.98 3.25
C ALA A 24 16.56 -16.62 2.64
N VAL A 25 17.00 -16.34 1.42
CA VAL A 25 16.69 -15.08 0.71
C VAL A 25 15.22 -15.01 0.38
N GLN A 26 14.61 -16.10 -0.10
CA GLN A 26 13.20 -16.17 -0.40
C GLN A 26 12.33 -15.96 0.83
N ASP A 27 12.70 -16.54 1.97
CA ASP A 27 11.99 -16.37 3.24
C ASP A 27 12.05 -14.91 3.71
N GLU A 28 13.19 -14.25 3.58
CA GLU A 28 13.34 -12.84 3.95
C GLU A 28 12.47 -11.93 3.08
N ILE A 29 12.43 -12.19 1.78
CA ILE A 29 11.57 -11.45 0.85
C ILE A 29 10.10 -11.63 1.22
N ALA A 30 9.68 -12.86 1.52
CA ALA A 30 8.30 -13.15 1.93
C ALA A 30 7.91 -12.40 3.20
N LYS A 31 8.79 -12.38 4.22
CA LYS A 31 8.56 -11.64 5.45
C LYS A 31 8.39 -10.15 5.23
N ARG A 32 9.22 -9.55 4.37
CA ARG A 32 9.11 -8.12 4.02
C ARG A 32 7.81 -7.82 3.30
N ASN A 33 7.39 -8.67 2.37
CA ASN A 33 6.14 -8.52 1.64
C ASN A 33 4.93 -8.64 2.58
N ASP A 34 4.95 -9.57 3.54
CA ASP A 34 3.88 -9.75 4.51
C ASP A 34 3.77 -8.54 5.45
N ALA A 35 4.90 -8.01 5.91
CA ALA A 35 4.93 -6.81 6.74
C ALA A 35 4.36 -5.59 6.00
N ARG A 36 4.69 -5.45 4.72
CA ARG A 36 4.18 -4.37 3.87
C ARG A 36 2.67 -4.48 3.64
N LYS A 37 2.17 -5.68 3.36
CA LYS A 37 0.73 -5.95 3.24
C LYS A 37 -0.01 -5.62 4.52
N ARG A 38 0.54 -5.98 5.67
CA ARG A 38 -0.06 -5.71 6.97
C ARG A 38 -0.18 -4.21 7.22
N LYS A 39 0.88 -3.45 6.99
CA LYS A 39 0.88 -1.99 7.13
C LYS A 39 -0.16 -1.36 6.22
N ARG A 40 -0.25 -1.83 4.98
CA ARG A 40 -1.23 -1.35 4.01
C ARG A 40 -2.65 -1.60 4.49
N THR A 41 -2.95 -2.81 4.92
CA THR A 41 -4.28 -3.18 5.41
C THR A 41 -4.66 -2.37 6.64
N GLU A 42 -3.77 -2.22 7.60
CA GLU A 42 -4.00 -1.43 8.81
C GLU A 42 -4.28 0.03 8.48
N TRP A 43 -3.52 0.61 7.57
CA TRP A 43 -3.71 1.99 7.15
C TRP A 43 -5.06 2.19 6.46
N ILE A 44 -5.40 1.30 5.53
CA ILE A 44 -6.68 1.35 4.80
C ILE A 44 -7.85 1.20 5.77
N ASP A 45 -7.83 0.20 6.63
CA ASP A 45 -8.91 -0.07 7.59
C ASP A 45 -9.10 1.09 8.56
N SER A 46 -8.01 1.65 9.06
CA SER A 46 -8.03 2.81 9.95
C SER A 46 -8.70 4.01 9.29
N HIS A 47 -8.35 4.29 8.03
CA HIS A 47 -8.93 5.42 7.30
C HIS A 47 -10.40 5.19 6.93
N ILE A 48 -10.77 3.98 6.56
CA ILE A 48 -12.16 3.63 6.27
C ILE A 48 -13.02 3.76 7.51
N ASN A 49 -12.56 3.27 8.66
CA ASN A 49 -13.29 3.39 9.91
C ASN A 49 -13.51 4.85 10.29
N LYS A 50 -12.50 5.70 10.14
CA LYS A 50 -12.58 7.13 10.40
C LYS A 50 -13.50 7.83 9.40
N PHE A 51 -13.43 7.44 8.14
CA PHE A 51 -14.30 7.96 7.08
C PHE A 51 -15.78 7.76 7.41
N TYR A 52 -16.16 6.56 7.81
CA TYR A 52 -17.56 6.30 8.20
C TYR A 52 -17.92 6.96 9.53
N ALA A 53 -16.97 7.09 10.46
CA ALA A 53 -17.21 7.83 11.71
C ALA A 53 -17.52 9.31 11.46
N TYR A 54 -17.01 9.89 10.36
CA TYR A 54 -17.28 11.25 9.95
C TYR A 54 -18.45 11.35 8.97
N CYS A 55 -19.36 10.40 8.99
CA CYS A 55 -20.53 10.36 8.08
C CYS A 55 -20.13 10.36 6.61
N GLY A 56 -19.05 9.68 6.28
CA GLY A 56 -18.52 9.63 4.93
C GLY A 56 -19.46 8.99 3.93
N LYS A 57 -19.51 9.57 2.75
CA LYS A 57 -20.21 9.04 1.57
C LYS A 57 -19.25 9.03 0.40
N PHE A 58 -19.40 8.06 -0.46
CA PHE A 58 -18.56 7.98 -1.66
C PHE A 58 -19.40 7.69 -2.90
N GLU A 59 -18.85 8.06 -4.04
CA GLU A 59 -19.40 7.74 -5.36
C GLU A 59 -18.27 7.27 -6.27
N ARG A 60 -18.55 6.26 -7.05
CA ARG A 60 -17.62 5.75 -8.05
C ARG A 60 -18.00 6.26 -9.42
N VAL A 61 -17.06 6.91 -10.11
CA VAL A 61 -17.20 7.35 -11.50
C VAL A 61 -16.06 6.73 -12.31
N GLY A 62 -16.36 5.67 -13.03
CA GLY A 62 -15.31 4.85 -13.66
C GLY A 62 -14.40 4.22 -12.62
N ASP A 63 -13.10 4.51 -12.67
CA ASP A 63 -12.14 4.07 -11.67
C ASP A 63 -11.81 5.16 -10.65
N THR A 64 -12.48 6.29 -10.74
CA THR A 64 -12.31 7.39 -9.78
C THR A 64 -13.29 7.24 -8.63
N ILE A 65 -12.80 7.34 -7.42
CA ILE A 65 -13.62 7.38 -6.21
C ILE A 65 -13.63 8.82 -5.70
N ILE A 66 -14.83 9.34 -5.52
CA ILE A 66 -15.08 10.66 -4.95
C ILE A 66 -15.67 10.44 -3.56
N VAL A 67 -15.07 11.04 -2.55
CA VAL A 67 -15.56 10.97 -1.17
C VAL A 67 -15.98 12.33 -0.66
N ALA A 68 -16.96 12.34 0.22
CA ALA A 68 -17.40 13.52 0.96
C ALA A 68 -17.59 13.13 2.42
N TYR A 69 -17.18 13.97 3.34
CA TYR A 69 -17.34 13.71 4.76
C TYR A 69 -17.53 15.01 5.54
N TYR A 70 -18.09 14.89 6.73
CA TYR A 70 -18.24 16.00 7.65
C TYR A 70 -16.93 16.23 8.40
N ASN A 71 -16.39 17.44 8.29
CA ASN A 71 -15.22 17.84 9.05
C ASN A 71 -15.66 18.49 10.37
N PRO A 72 -15.54 17.80 11.53
CA PRO A 72 -15.96 18.35 12.82
C PRO A 72 -14.91 19.31 13.36
N HIS A 73 -14.70 20.43 12.70
CA HIS A 73 -13.75 21.44 13.16
C HIS A 73 -14.41 22.38 14.17
N PRO A 74 -13.73 22.74 15.29
CA PRO A 74 -14.31 23.62 16.30
C PRO A 74 -14.67 25.03 15.80
N LEU A 75 -14.07 25.48 14.70
CA LEU A 75 -14.33 26.81 14.11
C LEU A 75 -15.33 26.78 12.96
N GLY A 76 -15.96 25.66 12.69
CA GLY A 76 -16.97 25.56 11.65
C GLY A 76 -17.14 24.17 11.11
N TYR A 77 -18.39 23.83 10.79
CA TYR A 77 -18.70 22.57 10.13
C TYR A 77 -18.60 22.78 8.63
N GLY A 78 -17.93 21.87 7.96
CA GLY A 78 -17.82 21.89 6.52
C GLY A 78 -17.82 20.50 5.96
N VAL A 79 -18.39 20.33 4.77
CA VAL A 79 -18.25 19.13 4.00
C VAL A 79 -16.94 19.24 3.24
N ARG A 80 -16.06 18.25 3.43
CA ARG A 80 -14.83 18.14 2.66
C ARG A 80 -14.96 17.03 1.63
N MET A 81 -14.33 17.23 0.50
CA MET A 81 -14.36 16.29 -0.61
C MET A 81 -12.93 15.95 -1.04
N GLY A 82 -12.75 14.71 -1.47
CA GLY A 82 -11.50 14.25 -2.05
C GLY A 82 -11.78 13.22 -3.13
N ARG A 83 -10.77 12.93 -3.91
CA ARG A 83 -10.89 11.90 -4.95
C ARG A 83 -9.58 11.16 -5.15
N SER A 84 -9.69 9.93 -5.61
CA SER A 84 -8.56 9.12 -6.01
C SER A 84 -8.86 8.38 -7.30
N THR A 85 -7.83 8.21 -8.11
CA THR A 85 -7.88 7.42 -9.33
C THR A 85 -6.66 6.50 -9.32
N PRO A 86 -6.81 5.20 -9.64
CA PRO A 86 -5.67 4.31 -9.76
C PRO A 86 -4.68 4.82 -10.80
N VAL A 87 -3.39 4.63 -10.53
CA VAL A 87 -2.35 4.92 -11.51
C VAL A 87 -2.45 3.87 -12.64
N ASN A 88 -2.08 4.24 -13.85
CA ASN A 88 -2.10 3.34 -15.00
C ASN A 88 -1.39 2.02 -14.68
N GLY A 89 -2.09 0.89 -14.89
CA GLY A 89 -1.59 -0.43 -14.61
C GLY A 89 -1.96 -0.99 -13.23
N ASP A 90 -2.47 -0.16 -12.33
CA ASP A 90 -2.93 -0.61 -11.03
C ASP A 90 -4.32 -1.23 -11.14
N VAL A 91 -4.56 -2.27 -10.34
CA VAL A 91 -5.87 -2.88 -10.23
C VAL A 91 -6.77 -1.99 -9.37
N PHE A 92 -8.00 -1.77 -9.82
CA PHE A 92 -8.98 -1.02 -9.04
C PHE A 92 -9.31 -1.77 -7.74
N ASP A 93 -9.21 -1.07 -6.62
CA ASP A 93 -9.59 -1.56 -5.30
C ASP A 93 -10.41 -0.46 -4.61
N LEU A 94 -11.67 -0.76 -4.33
CA LEU A 94 -12.62 0.19 -3.76
C LEU A 94 -12.15 0.72 -2.39
N ASP A 95 -11.74 -0.17 -1.51
CA ASP A 95 -11.33 0.23 -0.16
C ASP A 95 -10.08 1.11 -0.19
N THR A 96 -9.11 0.77 -1.00
CA THR A 96 -7.93 1.60 -1.21
C THR A 96 -8.31 2.96 -1.77
N GLY A 97 -9.19 2.99 -2.76
CA GLY A 97 -9.67 4.22 -3.37
C GLY A 97 -10.33 5.16 -2.36
N ILE A 98 -11.21 4.63 -1.53
CA ILE A 98 -11.89 5.39 -0.47
C ILE A 98 -10.88 5.94 0.54
N ALA A 99 -9.99 5.08 1.04
CA ALA A 99 -9.00 5.47 2.03
C ALA A 99 -8.05 6.56 1.51
N VAL A 100 -7.57 6.42 0.27
CA VAL A 100 -6.68 7.40 -0.36
C VAL A 100 -7.40 8.73 -0.60
N ALA A 101 -8.62 8.69 -1.13
CA ALA A 101 -9.41 9.90 -1.37
C ALA A 101 -9.70 10.64 -0.05
N PHE A 102 -10.02 9.90 1.00
CA PHE A 102 -10.25 10.46 2.33
C PHE A 102 -9.00 11.09 2.90
N ALA A 103 -7.87 10.40 2.85
CA ALA A 103 -6.59 10.92 3.34
C ALA A 103 -6.17 12.20 2.60
N LYS A 104 -6.32 12.23 1.28
CA LYS A 104 -6.06 13.43 0.47
C LYS A 104 -6.96 14.60 0.89
N ALA A 105 -8.25 14.33 1.11
CA ALA A 105 -9.18 15.36 1.54
C ALA A 105 -8.82 15.93 2.91
N MET A 106 -8.23 15.11 3.78
CA MET A 106 -7.74 15.54 5.09
C MET A 106 -6.39 16.25 5.03
N GLY A 107 -5.73 16.27 3.88
CA GLY A 107 -4.40 16.86 3.75
C GLY A 107 -3.28 15.96 4.24
N GLU A 108 -3.54 14.68 4.42
CA GLU A 108 -2.52 13.72 4.85
C GLU A 108 -1.63 13.28 3.70
N HIS A 109 -0.37 13.00 4.02
CA HIS A 109 0.55 12.38 3.08
C HIS A 109 0.21 10.90 2.90
N ILE A 110 0.18 10.45 1.64
CA ILE A 110 -0.07 9.04 1.34
C ILE A 110 1.23 8.25 1.51
N PRO A 111 1.26 7.22 2.36
CA PRO A 111 2.46 6.42 2.55
C PRO A 111 2.90 5.67 1.29
N ASP A 112 4.20 5.41 1.17
CA ASP A 112 4.78 4.72 0.01
C ASP A 112 4.30 3.27 -0.12
N PHE A 113 3.83 2.66 0.95
CA PHE A 113 3.33 1.29 0.91
C PHE A 113 1.89 1.17 0.38
N ILE A 114 1.24 2.28 0.07
CA ILE A 114 -0.11 2.30 -0.52
C ILE A 114 -0.07 2.33 -2.09
#